data_da65059c96e537c04b4affa1194ac42b
#
_entry.id   da65059c96e537c04b4affa1194ac42b
#
_cell.length_a   1.000
_cell.length_b   1.000
_cell.length_c   1.000
_cell.angle_alpha   90.00
_cell.angle_beta   90.00
_cell.angle_gamma   90.00
#
_symmetry.space_group_name_H-M   'P 1'
#
loop_
_entity.id
_entity.type
_entity.pdbx_description
1 polymer ?
#
loop_
_entity_poly.entity_id
_entity_poly.type
_entity_poly.pdbx_seq_one_letter_code
_entity_poly.pdbx_strand_id
1 'polypeptide(L)'
;MTNILNKSSIQYQINDWLQHGEKEGIQALLMLDLDQFKNINDTYGHALGDEVIKAAAKVLKDTFRSSDIVGRAGGDEFMVLMKNVRWDKVIERQLQELCRKFENLKIGSIPCGAIHCSIGAAYYPDHGINFDELYHYADEALYEAKRQGRNTYVIYHQEKKPESLKK
;
A
#
# COMPACT_ATOMS: atom_id res chain seq x y z
N MET A 1 0.09 3.72 19.77
CA MET A 1 1.23 3.34 18.92
C MET A 1 0.82 2.17 18.04
N THR A 2 1.21 2.15 16.77
CA THR A 2 0.75 1.16 15.77
C THR A 2 1.60 -0.11 15.69
N ASN A 3 2.72 -0.21 16.42
CA ASN A 3 3.68 -1.34 16.36
C ASN A 3 4.22 -1.70 14.96
N ILE A 4 4.20 -0.74 14.03
CA ILE A 4 4.85 -0.80 12.72
C ILE A 4 5.82 0.36 12.57
N LEU A 5 6.68 0.31 11.54
CA LEU A 5 7.69 1.33 11.29
C LEU A 5 7.05 2.72 11.05
N ASN A 6 7.73 3.77 11.48
CA ASN A 6 7.39 5.14 11.12
C ASN A 6 7.97 5.49 9.73
N LYS A 7 7.61 6.67 9.20
CA LYS A 7 7.98 7.13 7.85
C LYS A 7 9.48 7.04 7.58
N SER A 8 10.30 7.58 8.47
CA SER A 8 11.75 7.59 8.27
C SER A 8 12.35 6.19 8.31
N SER A 9 11.88 5.36 9.24
CA SER A 9 12.37 3.98 9.39
C SER A 9 11.98 3.10 8.21
N ILE A 10 10.75 3.23 7.69
CA ILE A 10 10.31 2.43 6.55
C ILE A 10 11.05 2.83 5.28
N GLN A 11 11.23 4.11 5.02
CA GLN A 11 11.99 4.59 3.86
C GLN A 11 13.43 4.10 3.91
N TYR A 12 14.07 4.22 5.08
CA TYR A 12 15.44 3.72 5.25
C TYR A 12 15.55 2.23 4.98
N GLN A 13 14.67 1.41 5.57
CA GLN A 13 14.73 -0.05 5.39
C GLN A 13 14.43 -0.48 3.94
N ILE A 14 13.52 0.20 3.25
CA ILE A 14 13.25 -0.08 1.84
C ILE A 14 14.45 0.29 0.97
N ASN A 15 15.04 1.47 1.18
CA ASN A 15 16.25 1.88 0.46
C ASN A 15 17.40 0.90 0.68
N ASP A 16 17.66 0.54 1.93
CA ASP A 16 18.72 -0.41 2.28
C ASP A 16 18.49 -1.76 1.59
N TRP A 17 17.26 -2.27 1.62
CA TRP A 17 16.91 -3.51 0.92
C TRP A 17 17.09 -3.42 -0.59
N LEU A 18 16.65 -2.34 -1.21
CA LEU A 18 16.79 -2.17 -2.67
C LEU A 18 18.25 -2.03 -3.10
N GLN A 19 19.10 -1.47 -2.26
CA GLN A 19 20.54 -1.31 -2.54
C GLN A 19 21.37 -2.58 -2.24
N HIS A 20 21.14 -3.24 -1.11
CA HIS A 20 22.01 -4.27 -0.58
C HIS A 20 21.35 -5.65 -0.45
N GLY A 21 20.02 -5.75 -0.51
CA GLY A 21 19.32 -7.01 -0.33
C GLY A 21 19.51 -7.97 -1.50
N GLU A 22 19.53 -9.26 -1.20
CA GLU A 22 19.48 -10.33 -2.20
C GLU A 22 18.07 -10.43 -2.77
N LYS A 23 17.92 -10.01 -4.03
CA LYS A 23 16.62 -9.95 -4.71
C LYS A 23 16.42 -11.14 -5.62
N GLU A 24 15.45 -11.99 -5.26
CA GLU A 24 14.98 -13.12 -6.05
C GLU A 24 13.51 -12.89 -6.45
N GLY A 25 13.26 -12.50 -7.70
CA GLY A 25 11.92 -12.20 -8.18
C GLY A 25 11.47 -10.75 -7.96
N ILE A 26 10.18 -10.53 -7.83
CA ILE A 26 9.57 -9.21 -7.78
C ILE A 26 9.68 -8.62 -6.37
N GLN A 27 10.07 -7.34 -6.28
CA GLN A 27 9.88 -6.54 -5.07
C GLN A 27 8.72 -5.59 -5.36
N ALA A 28 7.62 -5.65 -4.59
CA ALA A 28 6.48 -4.78 -4.83
C ALA A 28 6.36 -3.71 -3.74
N LEU A 29 6.48 -2.45 -4.13
CA LEU A 29 6.17 -1.33 -3.26
C LEU A 29 4.68 -1.01 -3.35
N LEU A 30 4.01 -1.03 -2.20
CA LEU A 30 2.59 -0.70 -2.05
C LEU A 30 2.45 0.61 -1.28
N MET A 31 1.64 1.51 -1.82
CA MET A 31 1.15 2.70 -1.12
C MET A 31 -0.33 2.49 -0.82
N LEU A 32 -0.72 2.65 0.44
CA LEU A 32 -2.10 2.46 0.89
C LEU A 32 -2.60 3.72 1.59
N ASP A 33 -3.86 4.04 1.37
CA ASP A 33 -4.53 5.17 2.00
C ASP A 33 -5.94 4.74 2.45
N LEU A 34 -6.31 5.09 3.68
CA LEU A 34 -7.66 4.83 4.20
C LEU A 34 -8.65 5.80 3.56
N ASP A 35 -9.58 5.25 2.79
CA ASP A 35 -10.54 6.06 2.05
C ASP A 35 -11.41 6.90 2.99
N GLN A 36 -11.48 8.20 2.70
CA GLN A 36 -12.31 9.16 3.44
C GLN A 36 -12.10 9.15 4.96
N PHE A 37 -10.87 8.90 5.42
CA PHE A 37 -10.56 8.79 6.85
C PHE A 37 -10.95 10.05 7.64
N LYS A 38 -10.87 11.24 7.01
CA LYS A 38 -11.37 12.47 7.62
C LYS A 38 -12.86 12.37 7.97
N ASN A 39 -13.69 11.81 7.10
CA ASN A 39 -15.11 11.64 7.36
C ASN A 39 -15.38 10.69 8.54
N ILE A 40 -14.53 9.66 8.72
CA ILE A 40 -14.60 8.78 9.88
C ILE A 40 -14.34 9.59 11.16
N ASN A 41 -13.28 10.41 11.19
CA ASN A 41 -12.99 11.29 12.33
C ASN A 41 -14.13 12.30 12.59
N ASP A 42 -14.64 12.91 11.55
CA ASP A 42 -15.71 13.93 11.67
C ASP A 42 -17.03 13.31 12.17
N THR A 43 -17.32 12.07 11.78
CA THR A 43 -18.57 11.37 12.15
C THR A 43 -18.49 10.66 13.50
N TYR A 44 -17.38 9.96 13.77
CA TYR A 44 -17.25 9.07 14.92
C TYR A 44 -16.25 9.57 15.98
N GLY A 45 -15.56 10.66 15.71
CA GLY A 45 -14.57 11.27 16.59
C GLY A 45 -13.15 10.67 16.41
N HIS A 46 -12.16 11.46 16.83
CA HIS A 46 -10.74 11.11 16.68
C HIS A 46 -10.35 9.84 17.46
N ALA A 47 -11.01 9.54 18.60
CA ALA A 47 -10.71 8.34 19.38
C ALA A 47 -11.00 7.06 18.57
N LEU A 48 -12.14 7.00 17.85
CA LEU A 48 -12.43 5.88 16.97
C LEU A 48 -11.56 5.89 15.70
N GLY A 49 -11.21 7.06 15.16
CA GLY A 49 -10.24 7.18 14.09
C GLY A 49 -8.88 6.59 14.48
N ASP A 50 -8.41 6.83 15.70
CA ASP A 50 -7.16 6.23 16.20
C ASP A 50 -7.26 4.70 16.30
N GLU A 51 -8.42 4.15 16.69
CA GLU A 51 -8.66 2.70 16.68
C GLU A 51 -8.67 2.15 15.24
N VAL A 52 -9.19 2.87 14.26
CA VAL A 52 -9.12 2.50 12.83
C VAL A 52 -7.67 2.41 12.37
N ILE A 53 -6.84 3.40 12.70
CA ILE A 53 -5.40 3.39 12.36
C ILE A 53 -4.68 2.20 13.00
N LYS A 54 -4.96 1.89 14.28
CA LYS A 54 -4.38 0.73 14.96
C LYS A 54 -4.82 -0.60 14.33
N ALA A 55 -6.10 -0.71 13.98
CA ALA A 55 -6.64 -1.89 13.32
C ALA A 55 -6.06 -2.06 11.92
N ALA A 56 -5.92 -0.97 11.16
CA ALA A 56 -5.26 -0.98 9.85
C ALA A 56 -3.80 -1.49 9.95
N ALA A 57 -3.04 -0.96 10.89
CA ALA A 57 -1.67 -1.42 11.15
C ALA A 57 -1.61 -2.92 11.51
N LYS A 58 -2.58 -3.39 12.31
CA LYS A 58 -2.69 -4.81 12.65
C LYS A 58 -3.02 -5.66 11.43
N VAL A 59 -3.99 -5.26 10.61
CA VAL A 59 -4.35 -5.96 9.35
C VAL A 59 -3.13 -6.11 8.47
N LEU A 60 -2.35 -5.04 8.26
CA LEU A 60 -1.13 -5.08 7.46
C LEU A 60 -0.11 -6.05 8.05
N LYS A 61 0.16 -5.94 9.35
CA LYS A 61 1.14 -6.81 10.03
C LYS A 61 0.74 -8.29 9.98
N ASP A 62 -0.55 -8.60 10.09
CA ASP A 62 -1.06 -9.97 10.05
C ASP A 62 -1.17 -10.53 8.62
N THR A 63 -1.15 -9.65 7.61
CA THR A 63 -1.29 -10.04 6.20
C THR A 63 0.06 -10.28 5.53
N PHE A 64 1.07 -9.48 5.83
CA PHE A 64 2.38 -9.59 5.24
C PHE A 64 3.33 -10.46 6.07
N ARG A 65 4.35 -11.00 5.43
CA ARG A 65 5.36 -11.84 6.08
C ARG A 65 6.26 -11.02 7.00
N SER A 66 6.87 -11.64 7.98
CA SER A 66 7.87 -10.99 8.83
C SER A 66 9.11 -10.51 8.05
N SER A 67 9.36 -11.06 6.87
CA SER A 67 10.41 -10.63 5.95
C SER A 67 10.06 -9.36 5.16
N ASP A 68 8.76 -9.07 4.98
CA ASP A 68 8.30 -7.87 4.30
C ASP A 68 8.47 -6.63 5.20
N ILE A 69 8.53 -5.45 4.61
CA ILE A 69 8.68 -4.21 5.35
C ILE A 69 7.33 -3.51 5.41
N VAL A 70 6.82 -3.25 6.61
CA VAL A 70 5.50 -2.62 6.83
C VAL A 70 5.66 -1.39 7.71
N GLY A 71 5.10 -0.26 7.30
CA GLY A 71 5.14 0.97 8.08
C GLY A 71 4.03 1.95 7.74
N ARG A 72 3.92 2.98 8.58
CA ARG A 72 3.01 4.10 8.41
C ARG A 72 3.77 5.29 7.81
N ALA A 73 3.34 5.74 6.64
CA ALA A 73 3.99 6.83 5.91
C ALA A 73 3.55 8.22 6.42
N GLY A 74 2.33 8.32 6.95
CA GLY A 74 1.80 9.56 7.50
C GLY A 74 0.33 9.35 7.88
N GLY A 75 -0.32 10.24 8.54
CA GLY A 75 -1.76 10.28 8.82
C GLY A 75 -2.50 8.94 8.68
N ASP A 76 -3.20 8.78 7.60
CA ASP A 76 -3.94 7.60 7.15
C ASP A 76 -3.23 6.78 6.06
N GLU A 77 -1.97 7.12 5.77
CA GLU A 77 -1.15 6.49 4.74
C GLU A 77 -0.22 5.42 5.30
N PHE A 78 -0.15 4.29 4.62
CA PHE A 78 0.73 3.17 4.93
C PHE A 78 1.57 2.78 3.72
N MET A 79 2.69 2.14 3.98
CA MET A 79 3.60 1.65 2.95
C MET A 79 4.02 0.23 3.27
N VAL A 80 4.15 -0.59 2.25
CA VAL A 80 4.63 -1.97 2.36
C VAL A 80 5.59 -2.27 1.23
N LEU A 81 6.73 -2.92 1.54
CA LEU A 81 7.54 -3.58 0.52
C LEU A 81 7.39 -5.10 0.68
N MET A 82 6.73 -5.72 -0.28
CA MET A 82 6.73 -7.18 -0.44
C MET A 82 8.04 -7.61 -1.07
N LYS A 83 8.75 -8.53 -0.43
CA LYS A 83 10.07 -8.99 -0.88
C LYS A 83 9.99 -10.33 -1.59
N ASN A 84 10.80 -10.48 -2.64
CA ASN A 84 11.06 -11.76 -3.30
C ASN A 84 9.77 -12.54 -3.64
N VAL A 85 8.85 -11.85 -4.30
CA VAL A 85 7.60 -12.45 -4.76
C VAL A 85 7.86 -13.17 -6.08
N ARG A 86 7.50 -14.44 -6.15
CA ARG A 86 7.78 -15.27 -7.32
C ARG A 86 6.87 -14.96 -8.52
N TRP A 87 5.62 -14.56 -8.26
CA TRP A 87 4.60 -14.36 -9.28
C TRP A 87 3.77 -13.09 -8.98
N ASP A 88 3.51 -12.29 -9.99
CA ASP A 88 2.65 -11.11 -9.94
C ASP A 88 1.24 -11.41 -9.42
N LYS A 89 0.66 -12.54 -9.82
CA LYS A 89 -0.65 -13.02 -9.33
C LYS A 89 -0.72 -13.21 -7.81
N VAL A 90 0.42 -13.45 -7.14
CA VAL A 90 0.47 -13.49 -5.67
C VAL A 90 0.24 -12.10 -5.10
N ILE A 91 0.83 -11.09 -5.73
CA ILE A 91 0.66 -9.69 -5.33
C ILE A 91 -0.79 -9.28 -5.54
N GLU A 92 -1.35 -9.51 -6.72
CA GLU A 92 -2.76 -9.17 -7.03
C GLU A 92 -3.73 -9.78 -6.01
N ARG A 93 -3.56 -11.09 -5.72
CA ARG A 93 -4.39 -11.76 -4.71
C ARG A 93 -4.26 -11.16 -3.32
N GLN A 94 -3.04 -10.75 -2.96
CA GLN A 94 -2.78 -10.10 -1.68
C GLN A 94 -3.46 -8.73 -1.59
N LEU A 95 -3.45 -7.96 -2.68
CA LEU A 95 -4.11 -6.65 -2.75
C LEU A 95 -5.63 -6.78 -2.65
N GLN A 96 -6.23 -7.74 -3.36
CA GLN A 96 -7.66 -8.07 -3.25
C GLN A 96 -8.05 -8.47 -1.83
N GLU A 97 -7.24 -9.33 -1.19
CA GLU A 97 -7.45 -9.77 0.18
C GLU A 97 -7.38 -8.60 1.17
N LEU A 98 -6.46 -7.66 0.97
CA LEU A 98 -6.38 -6.46 1.80
C LEU A 98 -7.65 -5.61 1.71
N CYS A 99 -8.12 -5.28 0.52
CA CYS A 99 -9.36 -4.51 0.35
C CYS A 99 -10.52 -5.19 1.09
N ARG A 100 -10.66 -6.52 0.94
CA ARG A 100 -11.69 -7.30 1.63
C ARG A 100 -11.52 -7.30 3.16
N LYS A 101 -10.29 -7.36 3.68
CA LYS A 101 -10.04 -7.31 5.12
C LYS A 101 -10.42 -5.96 5.71
N PHE A 102 -10.11 -4.86 5.02
CA PHE A 102 -10.53 -3.53 5.45
C PHE A 102 -12.04 -3.38 5.48
N GLU A 103 -12.72 -3.82 4.43
CA GLU A 103 -14.18 -3.79 4.31
C GLU A 103 -14.89 -4.58 5.43
N ASN A 104 -14.27 -5.64 5.91
CA ASN A 104 -14.80 -6.48 7.00
C ASN A 104 -14.38 -6.03 8.41
N LEU A 105 -13.65 -4.91 8.55
CA LEU A 105 -13.28 -4.40 9.87
C LEU A 105 -14.52 -3.97 10.67
N LYS A 106 -14.50 -4.34 11.96
CA LYS A 106 -15.51 -3.93 12.95
C LYS A 106 -14.83 -3.17 14.05
N ILE A 107 -15.14 -1.89 14.19
CA ILE A 107 -14.49 -1.00 15.16
C ILE A 107 -15.55 -0.13 15.84
N GLY A 108 -15.80 -0.43 17.12
CA GLY A 108 -16.74 0.32 17.94
C GLY A 108 -18.11 0.44 17.27
N SER A 109 -18.59 1.67 17.11
CA SER A 109 -19.87 1.99 16.46
C SER A 109 -19.79 2.17 14.95
N ILE A 110 -18.59 2.01 14.35
CA ILE A 110 -18.42 2.12 12.89
C ILE A 110 -19.05 0.89 12.23
N PRO A 111 -19.99 1.06 11.29
CA PRO A 111 -20.60 -0.07 10.62
C PRO A 111 -19.58 -0.92 9.84
N CYS A 112 -19.82 -2.22 9.80
CA CYS A 112 -19.06 -3.11 8.89
C CYS A 112 -19.31 -2.65 7.44
N GLY A 113 -18.26 -2.61 6.64
CA GLY A 113 -18.33 -2.11 5.27
C GLY A 113 -18.19 -0.58 5.14
N ALA A 114 -17.84 0.13 6.22
CA ALA A 114 -17.61 1.57 6.19
C ALA A 114 -16.12 1.96 6.12
N ILE A 115 -15.21 1.01 6.35
CA ILE A 115 -13.76 1.24 6.31
C ILE A 115 -13.21 0.60 5.05
N HIS A 116 -12.65 1.43 4.18
CA HIS A 116 -12.09 1.02 2.91
C HIS A 116 -10.66 1.53 2.76
N CYS A 117 -9.90 0.95 1.84
CA CYS A 117 -8.59 1.47 1.45
C CYS A 117 -8.43 1.46 -0.06
N SER A 118 -7.67 2.42 -0.56
CA SER A 118 -7.15 2.44 -1.92
C SER A 118 -5.68 2.07 -1.90
N ILE A 119 -5.22 1.31 -2.90
CA ILE A 119 -3.85 0.79 -2.95
C ILE A 119 -3.25 1.05 -4.33
N GLY A 120 -2.05 1.61 -4.35
CA GLY A 120 -1.20 1.70 -5.53
C GLY A 120 0.02 0.81 -5.39
N ALA A 121 0.42 0.13 -6.45
CA ALA A 121 1.58 -0.76 -6.45
C ALA A 121 2.53 -0.48 -7.60
N ALA A 122 3.84 -0.57 -7.34
CA ALA A 122 4.89 -0.53 -8.33
C ALA A 122 5.91 -1.65 -8.08
N TYR A 123 6.43 -2.23 -9.16
CA TYR A 123 7.31 -3.39 -9.13
C TYR A 123 8.75 -3.04 -9.46
N TYR A 124 9.67 -3.56 -8.66
CA TYR A 124 11.08 -3.63 -8.98
C TYR A 124 11.35 -4.96 -9.72
N PRO A 125 12.12 -4.97 -10.80
CA PRO A 125 12.79 -3.82 -11.44
C PRO A 125 11.94 -3.13 -12.53
N ASP A 126 10.75 -3.62 -12.86
CA ASP A 126 10.01 -3.27 -14.07
C ASP A 126 9.54 -1.81 -14.10
N HIS A 127 9.16 -1.28 -12.93
CA HIS A 127 8.65 0.09 -12.82
C HIS A 127 9.67 1.06 -12.23
N GLY A 128 10.75 0.56 -11.63
CA GLY A 128 11.82 1.37 -11.06
C GLY A 128 12.87 0.51 -10.37
N ILE A 129 14.08 1.06 -10.25
CA ILE A 129 15.24 0.35 -9.66
C ILE A 129 15.67 0.93 -8.31
N ASN A 130 15.03 2.02 -7.87
CA ASN A 130 15.30 2.68 -6.58
C ASN A 130 14.00 3.08 -5.91
N PHE A 131 14.09 3.52 -4.65
CA PHE A 131 12.93 3.90 -3.85
C PHE A 131 12.14 5.04 -4.47
N ASP A 132 12.79 6.08 -4.95
CA ASP A 132 12.12 7.29 -5.44
C ASP A 132 11.28 7.00 -6.70
N GLU A 133 11.80 6.18 -7.62
CA GLU A 133 11.06 5.74 -8.80
C GLU A 133 9.86 4.87 -8.42
N LEU A 134 10.07 3.86 -7.57
CA LEU A 134 8.99 2.97 -7.12
C LEU A 134 7.91 3.74 -6.34
N TYR A 135 8.34 4.68 -5.49
CA TYR A 135 7.43 5.53 -4.74
C TYR A 135 6.57 6.39 -5.67
N HIS A 136 7.21 7.04 -6.64
CA HIS A 136 6.51 7.86 -7.63
C HIS A 136 5.43 7.07 -8.38
N TYR A 137 5.77 5.91 -8.91
CA TYR A 137 4.82 5.10 -9.68
C TYR A 137 3.76 4.39 -8.82
N ALA A 138 4.09 4.02 -7.59
CA ALA A 138 3.09 3.51 -6.64
C ALA A 138 2.09 4.61 -6.22
N ASP A 139 2.55 5.85 -6.08
CA ASP A 139 1.70 7.01 -5.77
C ASP A 139 0.78 7.36 -6.95
N GLU A 140 1.29 7.35 -8.18
CA GLU A 140 0.45 7.51 -9.40
C GLU A 140 -0.63 6.42 -9.48
N ALA A 141 -0.27 5.17 -9.20
CA ALA A 141 -1.22 4.05 -9.17
C ALA A 141 -2.26 4.22 -8.04
N LEU A 142 -1.86 4.70 -6.86
CA LEU A 142 -2.77 5.00 -5.77
C LEU A 142 -3.77 6.11 -6.15
N TYR A 143 -3.28 7.16 -6.79
CA TYR A 143 -4.14 8.24 -7.30
C TYR A 143 -5.18 7.69 -8.29
N GLU A 144 -4.77 6.80 -9.19
CA GLU A 144 -5.69 6.17 -10.14
C GLU A 144 -6.72 5.26 -9.43
N ALA A 145 -6.32 4.50 -8.41
CA ALA A 145 -7.24 3.71 -7.59
C ALA A 145 -8.33 4.60 -6.94
N LYS A 146 -7.93 5.76 -6.43
CA LYS A 146 -8.87 6.75 -5.89
C LYS A 146 -9.82 7.32 -6.95
N ARG A 147 -9.35 7.52 -8.18
CA ARG A 147 -10.17 7.99 -9.31
C ARG A 147 -11.17 6.95 -9.79
N GLN A 148 -10.81 5.67 -9.75
CA GLN A 148 -11.67 4.55 -10.15
C GLN A 148 -12.82 4.26 -9.16
N GLY A 149 -12.95 5.05 -8.10
CA GLY A 149 -14.06 4.94 -7.15
C GLY A 149 -13.65 4.48 -5.76
N ARG A 150 -12.34 4.38 -5.48
CA ARG A 150 -11.79 3.91 -4.19
C ARG A 150 -12.08 2.45 -3.89
N ASN A 151 -11.75 1.98 -2.69
CA ASN A 151 -11.93 0.57 -2.28
C ASN A 151 -11.42 -0.43 -3.33
N THR A 152 -10.25 -0.17 -3.86
CA THR A 152 -9.65 -0.93 -4.95
C THR A 152 -8.13 -0.78 -4.94
N TYR A 153 -7.47 -1.53 -5.82
CA TYR A 153 -6.05 -1.38 -6.06
C TYR A 153 -5.76 -1.15 -7.54
N VAL A 154 -4.66 -0.49 -7.81
CA VAL A 154 -4.08 -0.35 -9.15
C VAL A 154 -2.61 -0.71 -9.08
N ILE A 155 -2.16 -1.56 -9.99
CA ILE A 155 -0.75 -1.80 -10.24
C ILE A 155 -0.33 -0.87 -11.37
N TYR A 156 0.75 -0.14 -11.17
CA TYR A 156 1.25 0.78 -12.19
C TYR A 156 1.51 0.04 -13.50
N HIS A 157 1.04 0.57 -14.59
CA HIS A 157 1.30 0.08 -15.93
C HIS A 157 1.94 1.21 -16.74
N GLN A 158 3.18 1.03 -17.17
CA GLN A 158 3.73 1.92 -18.18
C GLN A 158 2.86 1.80 -19.44
N GLU A 159 2.21 2.89 -19.85
CA GLU A 159 1.68 2.95 -21.20
C GLU A 159 2.85 2.75 -22.16
N LYS A 160 2.86 1.65 -22.90
CA LYS A 160 3.79 1.47 -24.02
C LYS A 160 3.55 2.65 -24.96
N LYS A 161 4.49 3.62 -24.99
CA LYS A 161 4.47 4.62 -26.03
C LYS A 161 4.35 3.88 -27.38
N PRO A 162 3.38 4.23 -28.24
CA PRO A 162 3.26 3.58 -29.54
C PRO A 162 4.59 3.71 -30.26
N GLU A 163 5.08 2.62 -30.83
CA GLU A 163 6.33 2.54 -31.63
C GLU A 163 6.22 3.30 -32.98
N SER A 164 5.55 4.41 -33.00
CA SER A 164 5.44 5.26 -34.18
C SER A 164 6.20 6.55 -33.94
N LEU A 165 7.50 6.51 -34.16
CA LEU A 165 8.33 7.63 -34.63
C LEU A 165 9.82 7.21 -34.65
N LYS A 166 10.12 6.08 -35.29
CA LYS A 166 11.43 5.94 -35.97
C LYS A 166 11.23 6.21 -37.44
N LYS A 167 11.45 7.44 -37.81
CA LYS A 167 11.85 7.83 -39.18
C LYS A 167 13.19 8.52 -39.10
#